data_e0ff8b28ffdf0aab47dbc2a9f56db7aa
#
_entry.id   e0ff8b28ffdf0aab47dbc2a9f56db7aa
#
_cell.length_a   1.000
_cell.length_b   1.000
_cell.length_c   1.000
_cell.angle_alpha   90.00
_cell.angle_beta   90.00
_cell.angle_gamma   90.00
#
_symmetry.space_group_name_H-M   'P 1'
#
loop_
_entity.id
_entity.type
_entity.pdbx_description
1 polymer ?
#
loop_
_entity_poly.entity_id
_entity_poly.type
_entity_poly.pdbx_seq_one_letter_code
_entity_poly.pdbx_strand_id
1 'polypeptide(L)'
;MKPVSVMINGLPGNVAATMARAAVSDPRFQLIPVSLTGPEVPETGVRIGNIDITLIKPDVRETAIPVIRQQYRNLIAIDYTHPSAVNANARFYLHHHIPFVMGTTGGDRQVLETEVSQGTVPAVIAPNMAKQIVGFQAMMAYAANQFPGLFKGYTLEIKESHQQGKADTSGTAKAMVGYFNRLGVDFKPEQIQQIRDPEIQKNQWQVPKQYLSGHGWHT
;
A
#
# COMPACT_ATOMS: atom_id res chain seq x y z
N MET A 1 4.60 -22.15 -18.02
CA MET A 1 3.54 -21.12 -18.02
C MET A 1 4.10 -19.85 -18.63
N LYS A 2 3.31 -19.08 -19.38
CA LYS A 2 3.74 -17.75 -19.84
C LYS A 2 3.83 -16.81 -18.62
N PRO A 3 4.83 -15.92 -18.53
CA PRO A 3 4.91 -14.94 -17.45
C PRO A 3 3.66 -14.05 -17.42
N VAL A 4 3.30 -13.60 -16.23
CA VAL A 4 2.22 -12.62 -16.04
C VAL A 4 2.78 -11.23 -16.30
N SER A 5 2.21 -10.50 -17.27
CA SER A 5 2.59 -9.11 -17.53
C SER A 5 2.11 -8.20 -16.40
N VAL A 6 3.01 -7.46 -15.79
CA VAL A 6 2.71 -6.56 -14.67
C VAL A 6 3.13 -5.13 -14.98
N MET A 7 2.20 -4.19 -14.77
CA MET A 7 2.43 -2.76 -14.80
C MET A 7 2.51 -2.24 -13.37
N ILE A 8 3.70 -1.84 -12.93
CA ILE A 8 3.89 -1.35 -11.56
C ILE A 8 3.81 0.17 -11.56
N ASN A 9 2.76 0.69 -10.95
CA ASN A 9 2.43 2.10 -10.91
C ASN A 9 2.89 2.77 -9.61
N GLY A 10 3.29 4.05 -9.73
CA GLY A 10 3.83 4.83 -8.61
C GLY A 10 5.34 4.99 -8.65
N LEU A 11 6.02 4.58 -9.73
CA LEU A 11 7.44 4.89 -9.92
C LEU A 11 7.63 6.42 -10.07
N PRO A 12 8.73 6.98 -9.54
CA PRO A 12 9.90 6.34 -8.94
C PRO A 12 9.79 6.05 -7.43
N GLY A 13 8.60 6.02 -6.84
CA GLY A 13 8.39 5.79 -5.40
C GLY A 13 9.05 4.50 -4.88
N ASN A 14 9.53 4.51 -3.63
CA ASN A 14 10.35 3.44 -3.05
C ASN A 14 9.69 2.06 -3.07
N VAL A 15 8.39 1.96 -2.73
CA VAL A 15 7.67 0.69 -2.73
C VAL A 15 7.48 0.17 -4.15
N ALA A 16 7.04 1.04 -5.07
CA ALA A 16 6.89 0.70 -6.48
C ALA A 16 8.23 0.22 -7.09
N ALA A 17 9.34 0.93 -6.80
CA ALA A 17 10.67 0.53 -7.26
C ALA A 17 11.12 -0.82 -6.68
N THR A 18 10.79 -1.12 -5.42
CA THR A 18 11.09 -2.41 -4.79
C THR A 18 10.29 -3.53 -5.46
N MET A 19 8.99 -3.31 -5.69
CA MET A 19 8.14 -4.28 -6.39
C MET A 19 8.59 -4.50 -7.84
N ALA A 20 9.00 -3.43 -8.53
CA ALA A 20 9.51 -3.53 -9.89
C ALA A 20 10.80 -4.36 -9.96
N ARG A 21 11.74 -4.14 -9.05
CA ARG A 21 12.96 -4.98 -8.94
C ARG A 21 12.64 -6.44 -8.65
N ALA A 22 11.69 -6.70 -7.76
CA ALA A 22 11.25 -8.06 -7.46
C ALA A 22 10.62 -8.75 -8.68
N ALA A 23 9.79 -8.03 -9.45
CA ALA A 23 9.20 -8.55 -10.67
C ALA A 23 10.24 -8.88 -11.76
N VAL A 24 11.29 -8.06 -11.88
CA VAL A 24 12.40 -8.34 -12.82
C VAL A 24 13.18 -9.59 -12.41
N SER A 25 13.30 -9.86 -11.11
CA SER A 25 14.07 -10.99 -10.60
C SER A 25 13.29 -12.32 -10.57
N ASP A 26 11.99 -12.30 -10.82
CA ASP A 26 11.13 -13.49 -10.77
C ASP A 26 10.61 -13.86 -12.17
N PRO A 27 11.01 -15.03 -12.73
CA PRO A 27 10.65 -15.44 -14.10
C PRO A 27 9.15 -15.68 -14.31
N ARG A 28 8.36 -15.69 -13.23
CA ARG A 28 6.89 -15.78 -13.33
C ARG A 28 6.25 -14.48 -13.81
N PHE A 29 6.97 -13.37 -13.73
CA PHE A 29 6.49 -12.04 -14.09
C PHE A 29 7.25 -11.46 -15.27
N GLN A 30 6.56 -10.67 -16.06
CA GLN A 30 7.10 -9.80 -17.09
C GLN A 30 6.77 -8.35 -16.71
N LEU A 31 7.77 -7.61 -16.20
CA LEU A 31 7.60 -6.18 -15.97
C LEU A 31 7.45 -5.47 -17.31
N ILE A 32 6.32 -4.79 -17.53
CA ILE A 32 6.16 -3.99 -18.75
C ILE A 32 6.87 -2.64 -18.59
N PRO A 33 7.41 -2.05 -19.68
CA PRO A 33 8.28 -0.87 -19.58
C PRO A 33 7.52 0.45 -19.45
N VAL A 34 6.42 0.45 -18.71
CA VAL A 34 5.60 1.66 -18.43
C VAL A 34 5.09 1.65 -17.00
N SER A 35 4.92 2.84 -16.42
CA SER A 35 4.34 3.05 -15.09
C SER A 35 3.50 4.31 -15.09
N LEU A 36 2.29 4.25 -14.55
CA LEU A 36 1.50 5.44 -14.25
C LEU A 36 2.11 6.15 -13.03
N THR A 37 2.24 7.47 -13.10
CA THR A 37 2.85 8.28 -12.06
C THR A 37 2.02 9.53 -11.73
N GLY A 38 2.40 10.27 -10.68
CA GLY A 38 1.74 11.51 -10.28
C GLY A 38 2.13 12.70 -11.17
N PRO A 39 1.31 13.75 -11.20
CA PRO A 39 1.58 14.95 -12.02
C PRO A 39 2.83 15.71 -11.55
N GLU A 40 3.17 15.61 -10.25
CA GLU A 40 4.33 16.29 -9.64
C GLU A 40 5.67 15.61 -9.90
N VAL A 41 5.68 14.39 -10.45
CA VAL A 41 6.92 13.68 -10.78
C VAL A 41 7.56 14.35 -11.99
N PRO A 42 8.75 14.96 -11.89
CA PRO A 42 9.37 15.68 -13.00
C PRO A 42 9.95 14.75 -14.07
N GLU A 43 10.33 13.54 -13.69
CA GLU A 43 10.94 12.56 -14.58
C GLU A 43 9.95 12.03 -15.61
N THR A 44 10.44 11.72 -16.80
CA THR A 44 9.71 11.06 -17.89
C THR A 44 10.00 9.56 -17.98
N GLY A 45 11.01 9.10 -17.27
CA GLY A 45 11.42 7.70 -17.23
C GLY A 45 12.29 7.36 -16.03
N VAL A 46 12.40 6.07 -15.74
CA VAL A 46 13.27 5.53 -14.68
C VAL A 46 13.82 4.17 -15.12
N ARG A 47 15.05 3.86 -14.72
CA ARG A 47 15.66 2.56 -15.00
C ARG A 47 15.52 1.61 -13.82
N ILE A 48 15.01 0.43 -14.08
CA ILE A 48 14.90 -0.68 -13.11
C ILE A 48 15.66 -1.89 -13.65
N GLY A 49 16.79 -2.19 -13.04
CA GLY A 49 17.71 -3.20 -13.59
C GLY A 49 18.19 -2.83 -15.00
N ASN A 50 17.86 -3.65 -15.98
CA ASN A 50 18.17 -3.43 -17.40
C ASN A 50 16.97 -2.89 -18.22
N ILE A 51 15.85 -2.55 -17.57
CA ILE A 51 14.62 -2.09 -18.22
C ILE A 51 14.48 -0.58 -18.03
N ASP A 52 14.36 0.16 -19.13
CA ASP A 52 13.98 1.57 -19.12
C ASP A 52 12.46 1.67 -19.12
N ILE A 53 11.89 2.30 -18.08
CA ILE A 53 10.45 2.42 -17.86
C ILE A 53 10.02 3.84 -18.15
N THR A 54 9.06 4.01 -19.04
CA THR A 54 8.42 5.29 -19.33
C THR A 54 7.39 5.61 -18.24
N LEU A 55 7.47 6.84 -17.69
CA LEU A 55 6.52 7.34 -16.70
C LEU A 55 5.38 8.09 -17.41
N ILE A 56 4.16 7.59 -17.22
CA ILE A 56 2.95 8.12 -17.87
C ILE A 56 2.18 8.94 -16.86
N LYS A 57 2.04 10.25 -17.14
CA LYS A 57 1.31 11.20 -16.31
C LYS A 57 -0.19 11.13 -16.53
N PRO A 58 -1.00 11.69 -15.59
CA PRO A 58 -2.46 11.59 -15.66
C PRO A 58 -3.08 12.20 -16.93
N ASP A 59 -2.48 13.25 -17.48
CA ASP A 59 -2.96 13.97 -18.67
C ASP A 59 -2.88 13.15 -19.97
N VAL A 60 -1.94 12.20 -20.04
CA VAL A 60 -1.74 11.36 -21.25
C VAL A 60 -2.12 9.88 -21.06
N ARG A 61 -2.49 9.45 -19.85
CA ARG A 61 -2.76 8.04 -19.56
C ARG A 61 -3.95 7.47 -20.34
N GLU A 62 -4.98 8.28 -20.59
CA GLU A 62 -6.19 7.86 -21.32
C GLU A 62 -5.87 7.50 -22.78
N THR A 63 -4.92 8.19 -23.41
CA THR A 63 -4.49 7.90 -24.78
C THR A 63 -3.44 6.78 -24.83
N ALA A 64 -2.62 6.64 -23.78
CA ALA A 64 -1.54 5.64 -23.74
C ALA A 64 -2.06 4.23 -23.44
N ILE A 65 -3.05 4.09 -22.55
CA ILE A 65 -3.45 2.78 -22.04
C ILE A 65 -4.06 1.84 -23.09
N PRO A 66 -4.85 2.29 -24.09
CA PRO A 66 -5.35 1.42 -25.15
C PRO A 66 -4.22 0.74 -25.94
N VAL A 67 -3.15 1.49 -26.25
CA VAL A 67 -1.97 0.97 -26.96
C VAL A 67 -1.23 -0.06 -26.11
N ILE A 68 -1.03 0.24 -24.81
CA ILE A 68 -0.39 -0.69 -23.87
C ILE A 68 -1.19 -1.99 -23.77
N ARG A 69 -2.52 -1.92 -23.66
CA ARG A 69 -3.38 -3.10 -23.57
C ARG A 69 -3.40 -3.92 -24.85
N GLN A 70 -3.28 -3.30 -26.01
CA GLN A 70 -3.16 -4.02 -27.29
C GLN A 70 -1.88 -4.85 -27.31
N GLN A 71 -0.78 -4.30 -26.80
CA GLN A 71 0.52 -4.98 -26.74
C GLN A 71 0.58 -6.04 -25.63
N TYR A 72 -0.02 -5.75 -24.45
CA TYR A 72 0.00 -6.61 -23.26
C TYR A 72 -1.42 -6.98 -22.83
N ARG A 73 -2.04 -7.92 -23.55
CA ARG A 73 -3.48 -8.26 -23.39
C ARG A 73 -3.87 -8.75 -22.00
N ASN A 74 -2.95 -9.41 -21.28
CA ASN A 74 -3.19 -10.00 -19.97
C ASN A 74 -2.40 -9.26 -18.86
N LEU A 75 -2.30 -7.95 -19.00
CA LEU A 75 -1.61 -7.15 -17.99
C LEU A 75 -2.42 -7.04 -16.68
N ILE A 76 -1.71 -7.03 -15.56
CA ILE A 76 -2.25 -6.69 -14.24
C ILE A 76 -1.55 -5.43 -13.78
N ALA A 77 -2.32 -4.44 -13.33
CA ALA A 77 -1.78 -3.25 -12.70
C ALA A 77 -1.50 -3.51 -11.21
N ILE A 78 -0.33 -3.08 -10.73
CA ILE A 78 0.04 -3.13 -9.32
C ILE A 78 0.26 -1.68 -8.88
N ASP A 79 -0.63 -1.18 -8.01
CA ASP A 79 -0.71 0.23 -7.65
C ASP A 79 -0.08 0.51 -6.28
N TYR A 80 0.99 1.32 -6.31
CA TYR A 80 1.65 1.93 -5.16
C TYR A 80 1.87 3.42 -5.40
N THR A 81 0.82 4.10 -5.85
CA THR A 81 0.81 5.54 -6.14
C THR A 81 0.61 6.38 -4.87
N HIS A 82 0.05 7.57 -5.00
CA HIS A 82 -0.23 8.44 -3.86
C HIS A 82 -1.63 8.16 -3.27
N PRO A 83 -1.83 8.29 -1.93
CA PRO A 83 -3.14 8.07 -1.29
C PRO A 83 -4.31 8.85 -1.89
N SER A 84 -4.08 10.08 -2.38
CA SER A 84 -5.11 10.89 -3.04
C SER A 84 -5.54 10.37 -4.40
N ALA A 85 -4.75 9.49 -5.04
CA ALA A 85 -5.04 8.94 -6.35
C ALA A 85 -5.85 7.62 -6.31
N VAL A 86 -6.02 7.02 -5.14
CA VAL A 86 -6.59 5.67 -4.95
C VAL A 86 -7.91 5.48 -5.69
N ASN A 87 -8.92 6.30 -5.39
CA ASN A 87 -10.25 6.16 -5.99
C ASN A 87 -10.24 6.47 -7.49
N ALA A 88 -9.49 7.51 -7.91
CA ALA A 88 -9.37 7.87 -9.31
C ALA A 88 -8.66 6.77 -10.14
N ASN A 89 -7.61 6.16 -9.58
CA ASN A 89 -6.91 5.06 -10.23
C ASN A 89 -7.76 3.78 -10.30
N ALA A 90 -8.50 3.46 -9.23
CA ALA A 90 -9.41 2.32 -9.27
C ALA A 90 -10.46 2.46 -10.36
N ARG A 91 -11.13 3.63 -10.47
CA ARG A 91 -12.08 3.93 -11.55
C ARG A 91 -11.42 3.80 -12.93
N PHE A 92 -10.20 4.31 -13.08
CA PHE A 92 -9.43 4.19 -14.32
C PHE A 92 -9.19 2.72 -14.69
N TYR A 93 -8.77 1.87 -13.74
CA TYR A 93 -8.58 0.43 -14.01
C TYR A 93 -9.88 -0.28 -14.34
N LEU A 94 -10.97 0.03 -13.62
CA LEU A 94 -12.30 -0.51 -13.89
C LEU A 94 -12.79 -0.12 -15.28
N HIS A 95 -12.68 1.17 -15.64
CA HIS A 95 -13.09 1.70 -16.95
C HIS A 95 -12.34 1.03 -18.10
N HIS A 96 -11.05 0.83 -17.93
CA HIS A 96 -10.20 0.20 -18.95
C HIS A 96 -10.14 -1.33 -18.85
N HIS A 97 -10.96 -1.95 -18.00
CA HIS A 97 -10.98 -3.41 -17.80
C HIS A 97 -9.59 -4.00 -17.51
N ILE A 98 -8.83 -3.37 -16.63
CA ILE A 98 -7.49 -3.79 -16.20
C ILE A 98 -7.59 -4.43 -14.82
N PRO A 99 -7.35 -5.73 -14.67
CA PRO A 99 -7.20 -6.34 -13.36
C PRO A 99 -6.11 -5.61 -12.54
N PHE A 100 -6.35 -5.41 -11.24
CA PHE A 100 -5.38 -4.67 -10.45
C PHE A 100 -5.23 -5.15 -9.01
N VAL A 101 -4.04 -4.87 -8.45
CA VAL A 101 -3.70 -5.05 -7.04
C VAL A 101 -3.39 -3.66 -6.48
N MET A 102 -4.23 -3.16 -5.57
CA MET A 102 -4.09 -1.86 -4.94
C MET A 102 -3.43 -2.02 -3.57
N GLY A 103 -2.14 -1.70 -3.49
CA GLY A 103 -1.37 -1.65 -2.24
C GLY A 103 -1.34 -0.26 -1.60
N THR A 104 -1.70 0.78 -2.35
CA THR A 104 -1.76 2.15 -1.87
C THR A 104 -2.76 2.28 -0.72
N THR A 105 -2.35 2.91 0.36
CA THR A 105 -3.22 3.26 1.50
C THR A 105 -3.98 4.57 1.24
N GLY A 106 -5.03 4.86 2.04
CA GLY A 106 -5.81 6.09 1.88
C GLY A 106 -6.99 5.95 0.91
N GLY A 107 -7.43 7.07 0.35
CA GLY A 107 -8.67 7.15 -0.41
C GLY A 107 -9.93 6.96 0.45
N ASP A 108 -11.10 7.09 -0.18
CA ASP A 108 -12.38 6.71 0.42
C ASP A 108 -12.57 5.21 0.24
N ARG A 109 -12.39 4.44 1.33
CA ARG A 109 -12.44 2.98 1.31
C ARG A 109 -13.82 2.44 1.03
N GLN A 110 -14.85 3.08 1.56
CA GLN A 110 -16.23 2.62 1.38
C GLN A 110 -16.66 2.79 -0.09
N VAL A 111 -16.35 3.93 -0.69
CA VAL A 111 -16.60 4.17 -2.11
C VAL A 111 -15.79 3.21 -2.98
N LEU A 112 -14.50 3.02 -2.66
CA LEU A 112 -13.62 2.09 -3.38
C LEU A 112 -14.16 0.66 -3.39
N GLU A 113 -14.53 0.13 -2.22
CA GLU A 113 -15.07 -1.23 -2.08
C GLU A 113 -16.40 -1.38 -2.81
N THR A 114 -17.27 -0.37 -2.74
CA THR A 114 -18.55 -0.36 -3.43
C THR A 114 -18.36 -0.40 -4.95
N GLU A 115 -17.53 0.49 -5.51
CA GLU A 115 -17.28 0.57 -6.95
C GLU A 115 -16.63 -0.70 -7.49
N VAL A 116 -15.67 -1.26 -6.76
CA VAL A 116 -14.99 -2.50 -7.15
C VAL A 116 -15.93 -3.70 -7.07
N SER A 117 -16.76 -3.82 -6.03
CA SER A 117 -17.70 -4.94 -5.88
C SER A 117 -18.82 -4.95 -6.93
N GLN A 118 -19.17 -3.78 -7.45
CA GLN A 118 -20.13 -3.63 -8.55
C GLN A 118 -19.50 -3.84 -9.93
N GLY A 119 -18.18 -3.81 -10.02
CA GLY A 119 -17.43 -3.99 -11.25
C GLY A 119 -17.26 -5.46 -11.63
N THR A 120 -16.90 -5.71 -12.90
CA THR A 120 -16.58 -7.05 -13.42
C THR A 120 -15.07 -7.32 -13.50
N VAL A 121 -14.26 -6.32 -13.14
CA VAL A 121 -12.79 -6.40 -13.20
C VAL A 121 -12.24 -7.04 -11.93
N PRO A 122 -11.46 -8.11 -12.01
CA PRO A 122 -10.80 -8.68 -10.84
C PRO A 122 -9.90 -7.67 -10.14
N ALA A 123 -10.08 -7.48 -8.85
CA ALA A 123 -9.27 -6.58 -8.06
C ALA A 123 -8.93 -7.16 -6.68
N VAL A 124 -7.72 -6.82 -6.20
CA VAL A 124 -7.28 -7.07 -4.83
C VAL A 124 -6.96 -5.72 -4.19
N ILE A 125 -7.65 -5.38 -3.12
CA ILE A 125 -7.38 -4.18 -2.34
C ILE A 125 -6.75 -4.62 -1.03
N ALA A 126 -5.43 -4.46 -0.91
CA ALA A 126 -4.66 -4.93 0.22
C ALA A 126 -3.64 -3.88 0.68
N PRO A 127 -4.05 -2.96 1.55
CA PRO A 127 -3.17 -1.90 2.06
C PRO A 127 -2.02 -2.46 2.92
N ASN A 128 -2.12 -3.70 3.35
CA ASN A 128 -1.04 -4.44 4.00
C ASN A 128 -0.96 -5.86 3.42
N MET A 129 0.22 -6.24 2.94
CA MET A 129 0.49 -7.56 2.35
C MET A 129 1.57 -8.33 3.12
N ALA A 130 2.06 -7.80 4.24
CA ALA A 130 2.99 -8.52 5.11
C ALA A 130 2.26 -9.66 5.82
N LYS A 131 2.62 -10.91 5.49
CA LYS A 131 1.94 -12.12 6.01
C LYS A 131 1.85 -12.14 7.53
N GLN A 132 2.92 -11.71 8.20
CA GLN A 132 2.98 -11.66 9.67
C GLN A 132 1.97 -10.67 10.24
N ILE A 133 1.85 -9.50 9.64
CA ILE A 133 0.90 -8.47 10.08
C ILE A 133 -0.54 -8.93 9.81
N VAL A 134 -0.81 -9.46 8.62
CA VAL A 134 -2.14 -9.99 8.27
C VAL A 134 -2.53 -11.14 9.19
N GLY A 135 -1.61 -12.08 9.46
CA GLY A 135 -1.83 -13.19 10.38
C GLY A 135 -2.08 -12.70 11.82
N PHE A 136 -1.31 -11.73 12.29
CA PHE A 136 -1.50 -11.13 13.61
C PHE A 136 -2.85 -10.42 13.72
N GLN A 137 -3.25 -9.64 12.70
CA GLN A 137 -4.56 -9.02 12.66
C GLN A 137 -5.71 -10.04 12.69
N ALA A 138 -5.56 -11.16 11.99
CA ALA A 138 -6.54 -12.24 12.01
C ALA A 138 -6.67 -12.88 13.40
N MET A 139 -5.54 -13.10 14.10
CA MET A 139 -5.56 -13.58 15.49
C MET A 139 -6.24 -12.58 16.43
N MET A 140 -5.93 -11.29 16.28
CA MET A 140 -6.57 -10.24 17.09
C MET A 140 -8.07 -10.13 16.82
N ALA A 141 -8.49 -10.25 15.56
CA ALA A 141 -9.91 -10.28 15.19
C ALA A 141 -10.64 -11.48 15.83
N TYR A 142 -10.02 -12.66 15.76
CA TYR A 142 -10.54 -13.86 16.41
C TYR A 142 -10.67 -13.67 17.93
N ALA A 143 -9.62 -13.21 18.60
CA ALA A 143 -9.64 -12.96 20.04
C ALA A 143 -10.71 -11.95 20.44
N ALA A 144 -10.84 -10.84 19.70
CA ALA A 144 -11.87 -9.82 19.95
C ALA A 144 -13.31 -10.34 19.79
N ASN A 145 -13.52 -11.32 18.91
CA ASN A 145 -14.83 -11.94 18.73
C ASN A 145 -15.13 -13.00 19.79
N GLN A 146 -14.12 -13.78 20.21
CA GLN A 146 -14.30 -14.86 21.19
C GLN A 146 -14.32 -14.35 22.64
N PHE A 147 -13.62 -13.27 22.94
CA PHE A 147 -13.39 -12.77 24.29
C PHE A 147 -13.70 -11.27 24.40
N PRO A 148 -14.91 -10.80 24.04
CA PRO A 148 -15.27 -9.40 24.13
C PRO A 148 -15.13 -8.92 25.58
N GLY A 149 -14.48 -7.76 25.77
CA GLY A 149 -14.29 -7.19 27.12
C GLY A 149 -13.17 -7.83 27.95
N LEU A 150 -12.37 -8.75 27.39
CA LEU A 150 -11.26 -9.43 28.11
C LEU A 150 -10.32 -8.46 28.83
N PHE A 151 -10.05 -7.31 28.24
CA PHE A 151 -9.17 -6.28 28.81
C PHE A 151 -9.92 -5.08 29.40
N LYS A 152 -11.16 -5.26 29.83
CA LYS A 152 -11.91 -4.21 30.50
C LYS A 152 -11.18 -3.78 31.80
N GLY A 153 -10.92 -2.48 31.92
CA GLY A 153 -10.20 -1.90 33.07
C GLY A 153 -8.68 -1.87 32.90
N TYR A 154 -8.15 -2.38 31.78
CA TYR A 154 -6.74 -2.22 31.42
C TYR A 154 -6.51 -0.94 30.62
N THR A 155 -5.29 -0.42 30.67
CA THR A 155 -4.83 0.70 29.85
C THR A 155 -4.09 0.17 28.63
N LEU A 156 -4.19 0.90 27.50
CA LEU A 156 -3.47 0.62 26.27
C LEU A 156 -2.51 1.75 25.95
N GLU A 157 -1.32 1.42 25.53
CA GLU A 157 -0.39 2.34 24.90
C GLU A 157 -0.03 1.79 23.53
N ILE A 158 -0.14 2.62 22.48
CA ILE A 158 0.30 2.28 21.13
C ILE A 158 1.31 3.32 20.68
N LYS A 159 2.49 2.86 20.30
CA LYS A 159 3.56 3.67 19.74
C LYS A 159 3.89 3.20 18.34
N GLU A 160 4.13 4.14 17.44
CA GLU A 160 4.59 3.85 16.10
C GLU A 160 5.74 4.76 15.69
N SER A 161 6.70 4.18 14.99
CA SER A 161 7.86 4.89 14.47
C SER A 161 7.97 4.64 12.97
N HIS A 162 8.05 5.71 12.19
CA HIS A 162 8.23 5.70 10.75
C HIS A 162 9.17 6.84 10.34
N GLN A 163 9.59 6.84 9.07
CA GLN A 163 10.43 7.90 8.52
C GLN A 163 9.81 9.30 8.70
N GLN A 164 10.64 10.32 8.82
CA GLN A 164 10.24 11.70 9.11
C GLN A 164 9.18 12.27 8.15
N GLY A 165 9.22 11.91 6.86
CA GLY A 165 8.27 12.38 5.85
C GLY A 165 6.90 11.70 5.85
N LYS A 166 6.65 10.71 6.73
CA LYS A 166 5.34 10.06 6.81
C LYS A 166 4.34 10.94 7.54
N ALA A 167 3.35 11.46 6.81
CA ALA A 167 2.36 12.40 7.33
C ALA A 167 1.20 11.73 8.09
N ASP A 168 0.83 10.50 7.71
CA ASP A 168 -0.33 9.80 8.26
C ASP A 168 0.04 8.81 9.37
N THR A 169 -0.95 8.50 10.22
CA THR A 169 -0.86 7.41 11.19
C THR A 169 -0.92 6.06 10.49
N SER A 170 -0.10 5.11 10.92
CA SER A 170 -0.07 3.74 10.41
C SER A 170 -1.46 3.09 10.39
N GLY A 171 -1.85 2.53 9.25
CA GLY A 171 -3.07 1.73 9.14
C GLY A 171 -3.05 0.50 10.06
N THR A 172 -1.88 -0.10 10.29
CA THR A 172 -1.69 -1.20 11.23
C THR A 172 -1.99 -0.76 12.66
N ALA A 173 -1.45 0.38 13.10
CA ALA A 173 -1.70 0.91 14.44
C ALA A 173 -3.19 1.22 14.65
N LYS A 174 -3.83 1.87 13.68
CA LYS A 174 -5.29 2.13 13.72
C LYS A 174 -6.12 0.86 13.80
N ALA A 175 -5.76 -0.18 13.06
CA ALA A 175 -6.45 -1.47 13.11
C ALA A 175 -6.34 -2.11 14.50
N MET A 176 -5.18 -2.02 15.17
CA MET A 176 -4.99 -2.52 16.53
C MET A 176 -5.92 -1.83 17.52
N VAL A 177 -6.12 -0.50 17.42
CA VAL A 177 -7.10 0.23 18.24
C VAL A 177 -8.48 -0.42 18.16
N GLY A 178 -8.96 -0.72 16.96
CA GLY A 178 -10.26 -1.35 16.75
C GLY A 178 -10.39 -2.73 17.41
N TYR A 179 -9.34 -3.54 17.40
CA TYR A 179 -9.33 -4.84 18.08
C TYR A 179 -9.33 -4.70 19.59
N PHE A 180 -8.49 -3.85 20.16
CA PHE A 180 -8.41 -3.63 21.60
C PHE A 180 -9.67 -3.00 22.16
N ASN A 181 -10.33 -2.10 21.42
CA ASN A 181 -11.62 -1.54 21.84
C ASN A 181 -12.70 -2.63 21.96
N ARG A 182 -12.76 -3.58 21.03
CA ARG A 182 -13.65 -4.74 21.14
C ARG A 182 -13.29 -5.67 22.30
N LEU A 183 -12.00 -5.74 22.64
CA LEU A 183 -11.51 -6.45 23.83
C LEU A 183 -11.77 -5.70 25.14
N GLY A 184 -12.37 -4.50 25.11
CA GLY A 184 -12.84 -3.78 26.29
C GLY A 184 -11.97 -2.62 26.76
N VAL A 185 -10.95 -2.26 26.00
CA VAL A 185 -10.14 -1.05 26.26
C VAL A 185 -10.79 0.16 25.59
N ASP A 186 -10.84 1.29 26.30
CA ASP A 186 -11.25 2.57 25.71
C ASP A 186 -10.02 3.33 25.22
N PHE A 187 -9.77 3.31 23.90
CA PHE A 187 -8.63 3.98 23.28
C PHE A 187 -9.02 4.59 21.94
N LYS A 188 -8.52 5.78 21.65
CA LYS A 188 -8.82 6.50 20.40
C LYS A 188 -7.59 6.56 19.50
N PRO A 189 -7.76 6.53 18.16
CA PRO A 189 -6.64 6.61 17.22
C PRO A 189 -5.72 7.83 17.41
N GLU A 190 -6.27 8.94 17.93
CA GLU A 190 -5.54 10.18 18.20
C GLU A 190 -4.56 10.05 19.39
N GLN A 191 -4.72 9.02 20.21
CA GLN A 191 -3.83 8.71 21.33
C GLN A 191 -2.60 7.90 20.91
N ILE A 192 -2.53 7.45 19.64
CA ILE A 192 -1.36 6.77 19.11
C ILE A 192 -0.17 7.73 19.10
N GLN A 193 0.91 7.35 19.77
CA GLN A 193 2.14 8.13 19.81
C GLN A 193 2.93 7.91 18.53
N GLN A 194 3.12 8.99 17.76
CA GLN A 194 3.85 8.98 16.50
C GLN A 194 5.26 9.52 16.70
N ILE A 195 6.27 8.72 16.42
CA ILE A 195 7.67 9.14 16.47
C ILE A 195 8.20 9.22 15.03
N ARG A 196 8.66 10.41 14.68
CA ARG A 196 9.21 10.76 13.36
C ARG A 196 10.65 11.28 13.43
N ASP A 197 11.08 11.74 14.61
CA ASP A 197 12.43 12.25 14.82
C ASP A 197 13.43 11.10 14.94
N PRO A 198 14.46 11.02 14.05
CA PRO A 198 15.45 9.95 14.07
C PRO A 198 16.27 9.88 15.37
N GLU A 199 16.55 11.02 16.02
CA GLU A 199 17.31 11.03 17.28
C GLU A 199 16.46 10.47 18.43
N ILE A 200 15.17 10.80 18.49
CA ILE A 200 14.25 10.19 19.45
C ILE A 200 14.12 8.69 19.18
N GLN A 201 13.94 8.31 17.92
CA GLN A 201 13.85 6.91 17.50
C GLN A 201 15.05 6.10 17.98
N LYS A 202 16.27 6.63 17.74
CA LYS A 202 17.52 5.97 18.07
C LYS A 202 17.80 5.97 19.57
N ASN A 203 17.69 7.13 20.21
CA ASN A 203 18.24 7.35 21.57
C ASN A 203 17.24 7.02 22.69
N GLN A 204 15.94 7.26 22.45
CA GLN A 204 14.90 7.02 23.46
C GLN A 204 14.14 5.72 23.22
N TRP A 205 13.83 5.40 21.98
CA TRP A 205 13.03 4.21 21.64
C TRP A 205 13.86 3.03 21.17
N GLN A 206 15.18 3.22 21.03
CA GLN A 206 16.12 2.18 20.63
C GLN A 206 15.69 1.45 19.33
N VAL A 207 15.04 2.17 18.41
CA VAL A 207 14.65 1.61 17.12
C VAL A 207 15.91 1.16 16.37
N PRO A 208 16.00 -0.09 15.93
CA PRO A 208 17.17 -0.57 15.20
C PRO A 208 17.49 0.28 13.98
N LYS A 209 18.77 0.56 13.75
CA LYS A 209 19.27 1.46 12.69
C LYS A 209 18.66 1.14 11.32
N GLN A 210 18.46 -0.13 11.02
CA GLN A 210 17.88 -0.60 9.77
C GLN A 210 16.43 -0.16 9.54
N TYR A 211 15.70 0.24 10.59
CA TYR A 211 14.32 0.70 10.52
C TYR A 211 14.15 2.22 10.54
N LEU A 212 15.24 2.98 10.72
CA LEU A 212 15.18 4.45 10.77
C LEU A 212 14.85 5.08 9.41
N SER A 213 15.10 4.37 8.30
CA SER A 213 15.03 4.91 6.93
C SER A 213 13.84 4.41 6.12
N GLY A 214 12.72 4.03 6.74
CA GLY A 214 11.52 3.74 5.96
C GLY A 214 10.72 2.50 6.35
N HIS A 215 11.11 1.78 7.40
CA HIS A 215 10.35 0.65 7.91
C HIS A 215 9.49 1.07 9.11
N GLY A 216 8.28 0.51 9.19
CA GLY A 216 7.43 0.69 10.36
C GLY A 216 7.96 -0.09 11.57
N TRP A 217 8.00 0.54 12.73
CA TRP A 217 8.25 -0.08 14.01
C TRP A 217 7.07 0.23 14.93
N HIS A 218 6.49 -0.80 15.54
CA HIS A 218 5.31 -0.67 16.41
C HIS A 218 5.57 -1.39 17.74
N THR A 219 5.17 -0.77 18.83
CA THR A 219 5.13 -1.36 20.17
C THR A 219 3.79 -1.08 20.80
#